data_bc8f975fa8fa347b91191939761fe459
#
_entry.id   bc8f975fa8fa347b91191939761fe459
#
_cell.length_a   1.000
_cell.length_b   1.000
_cell.length_c   1.000
_cell.angle_alpha   90.00
_cell.angle_beta   90.00
_cell.angle_gamma   90.00
#
_symmetry.space_group_name_H-M   'P 1'
#
loop_
_entity.id
_entity.type
_entity.pdbx_description
1 polymer ?
#
loop_
_entity_poly.entity_id
_entity_poly.type
_entity_poly.pdbx_seq_one_letter_code
_entity_poly.pdbx_strand_id
1 'polypeptide(L)'
;TQKQREAIYRQLQKNRFETSVPLEKGNDLHTVLHMLLTYRDAIRMEDLADALYRSKSSLTTVLEEAERLAENYDCRLRKRSNYGLSLEGHEEDIRNLFYRFVDTLPMQGYQHNDLDVRLPDALYEKMKMVFDVQMIRMIIPIVKSSEINLNTHCDYDFGMLILKCCILLTRCQIDRSVQKQTTISTDLQEYYVATIMKLKMEQTFHVSLPEEEIYYLERVILSTRKQQNQEQFQELDSAMLDRFIYLVSERLNVDLSEDKQLKQNLCNHMKPAIRRMKYGISSENPLLEAIKTKYTEVYVAIMTTIDKIEEREHIYFDANELGFICLHIVGALNRSRNIRSIRCLLICDAGITFESYIKSMVETSFREIEIVNIIGSDEMKKETGHQHDLILNATTNRLHASNIINIDHLFTEASCSQIRHWIFAREIKHTLELRTKFDSYLSYFQDSCENRRSLIHKYCTYLEDNGYVTEAFEASVYDRIQYSSTAIGRGVAVPHGT
;
A
#
# COMPACT_ATOMS: atom_id res chain seq x y z
N THR A 1 35.75 1.91 -35.25
CA THR A 1 36.91 1.83 -34.34
C THR A 1 36.49 2.32 -32.95
N GLN A 2 37.21 1.85 -31.89
CA GLN A 2 36.94 2.23 -30.50
C GLN A 2 36.86 3.77 -30.30
N LYS A 3 37.71 4.53 -31.00
CA LYS A 3 37.68 6.00 -31.01
C LYS A 3 36.40 6.61 -31.61
N GLN A 4 35.81 5.97 -32.61
CA GLN A 4 34.54 6.41 -33.19
C GLN A 4 33.37 6.12 -32.23
N ARG A 5 33.42 4.99 -31.52
CA ARG A 5 32.43 4.69 -30.46
C ARG A 5 32.51 5.68 -29.30
N GLU A 6 33.71 6.03 -28.84
CA GLU A 6 33.90 7.05 -27.80
C GLU A 6 33.49 8.45 -28.25
N ALA A 7 33.71 8.81 -29.54
CA ALA A 7 33.26 10.09 -30.08
C ALA A 7 31.73 10.19 -30.17
N ILE A 8 31.09 9.10 -30.64
CA ILE A 8 29.61 8.98 -30.64
C ILE A 8 29.06 8.99 -29.21
N TYR A 9 29.72 8.32 -28.28
CA TYR A 9 29.37 8.29 -26.87
C TYR A 9 29.48 9.69 -26.23
N ARG A 10 30.52 10.45 -26.52
CA ARG A 10 30.68 11.84 -26.06
C ARG A 10 29.66 12.78 -26.71
N GLN A 11 29.29 12.53 -27.94
CA GLN A 11 28.30 13.33 -28.66
C GLN A 11 26.89 13.04 -28.15
N LEU A 12 26.57 11.79 -27.82
CA LEU A 12 25.33 11.38 -27.17
C LEU A 12 25.23 11.91 -25.73
N GLN A 13 26.35 11.97 -25.00
CA GLN A 13 26.39 12.60 -23.68
C GLN A 13 26.22 14.12 -23.76
N LYS A 14 26.82 14.77 -24.76
CA LYS A 14 26.69 16.22 -24.97
C LYS A 14 25.26 16.64 -25.35
N ASN A 15 24.59 15.86 -26.19
CA ASN A 15 23.19 16.09 -26.56
C ASN A 15 22.21 15.78 -25.42
N ARG A 16 22.60 15.00 -24.40
CA ARG A 16 21.79 14.72 -23.21
C ARG A 16 21.68 15.90 -22.25
N PHE A 17 22.65 16.81 -22.23
CA PHE A 17 22.62 17.98 -21.36
C PHE A 17 21.69 19.09 -21.85
N GLU A 18 21.27 19.07 -23.14
CA GLU A 18 20.41 20.12 -23.72
C GLU A 18 18.92 19.81 -23.70
N THR A 19 18.51 18.55 -23.35
CA THR A 19 17.10 18.12 -23.37
C THR A 19 16.47 17.93 -21.98
N SER A 20 17.21 18.09 -20.89
CA SER A 20 16.57 18.17 -19.58
C SER A 20 15.95 19.55 -19.43
N VAL A 21 14.63 19.64 -19.54
CA VAL A 21 13.86 20.79 -19.05
C VAL A 21 14.40 21.10 -17.64
N PRO A 22 14.86 22.33 -17.34
CA PRO A 22 15.28 22.68 -15.99
C PRO A 22 14.11 22.37 -15.08
N LEU A 23 14.27 21.40 -14.17
CA LEU A 23 13.33 21.19 -13.06
C LEU A 23 13.12 22.58 -12.44
N GLU A 24 11.89 23.05 -12.38
CA GLU A 24 11.58 24.41 -11.95
C GLU A 24 12.31 24.76 -10.66
N LYS A 25 12.77 26.00 -10.56
CA LYS A 25 13.39 26.57 -9.36
C LYS A 25 12.47 26.34 -8.16
N GLY A 26 12.70 25.26 -7.40
CA GLY A 26 11.88 25.02 -6.21
C GLY A 26 12.06 23.67 -5.53
N ASN A 27 12.65 22.66 -6.16
CA ASN A 27 12.88 21.39 -5.46
C ASN A 27 14.32 20.89 -5.66
N ASP A 28 15.20 21.43 -4.81
CA ASP A 28 16.62 21.08 -4.79
C ASP A 28 16.84 19.57 -4.59
N LEU A 29 15.98 18.92 -3.80
CA LEU A 29 16.02 17.48 -3.56
C LEU A 29 15.84 16.67 -4.85
N HIS A 30 14.90 17.06 -5.71
CA HIS A 30 14.68 16.35 -6.98
C HIS A 30 15.88 16.45 -7.91
N THR A 31 16.54 17.60 -7.95
CA THR A 31 17.77 17.78 -8.75
C THR A 31 18.92 16.93 -8.21
N VAL A 32 19.11 16.89 -6.88
CA VAL A 32 20.12 16.03 -6.23
C VAL A 32 19.88 14.56 -6.54
N LEU A 33 18.65 14.08 -6.36
CA LEU A 33 18.30 12.68 -6.63
C LEU A 33 18.45 12.33 -8.11
N HIS A 34 17.99 13.20 -9.01
CA HIS A 34 18.17 13.00 -10.44
C HIS A 34 19.64 12.82 -10.82
N MET A 35 20.52 13.71 -10.34
CA MET A 35 21.96 13.59 -10.60
C MET A 35 22.56 12.31 -10.01
N LEU A 36 22.23 11.97 -8.74
CA LEU A 36 22.73 10.76 -8.08
C LEU A 36 22.28 9.45 -8.77
N LEU A 37 21.11 9.43 -9.38
CA LEU A 37 20.51 8.25 -10.01
C LEU A 37 20.93 8.09 -11.48
N THR A 38 21.28 9.18 -12.17
CA THR A 38 21.55 9.17 -13.62
C THR A 38 23.01 9.39 -13.99
N TYR A 39 23.88 9.84 -13.06
CA TYR A 39 25.29 10.06 -13.36
C TYR A 39 26.11 8.82 -13.06
N ARG A 40 27.11 8.57 -13.93
CA ARG A 40 28.04 7.44 -13.79
C ARG A 40 29.04 7.64 -12.65
N ASP A 41 29.63 8.82 -12.62
CA ASP A 41 30.71 9.18 -11.70
C ASP A 41 30.16 9.90 -10.47
N ALA A 42 30.98 9.92 -9.40
CA ALA A 42 30.65 10.67 -8.21
C ALA A 42 30.53 12.18 -8.51
N ILE A 43 29.51 12.81 -8.00
CA ILE A 43 29.16 14.21 -8.23
C ILE A 43 29.99 15.09 -7.29
N ARG A 44 30.74 16.05 -7.85
CA ARG A 44 31.47 17.00 -6.99
C ARG A 44 30.51 18.00 -6.33
N MET A 45 30.85 18.42 -5.12
CA MET A 45 30.04 19.40 -4.41
C MET A 45 29.94 20.75 -5.15
N GLU A 46 30.97 21.09 -5.92
CA GLU A 46 30.97 22.25 -6.79
C GLU A 46 29.91 22.12 -7.88
N ASP A 47 29.94 21.00 -8.62
CA ASP A 47 29.01 20.74 -9.73
C ASP A 47 27.55 20.76 -9.24
N LEU A 48 27.30 20.22 -8.04
CA LEU A 48 25.98 20.24 -7.44
C LEU A 48 25.55 21.63 -6.99
N ALA A 49 26.48 22.40 -6.42
CA ALA A 49 26.25 23.79 -5.99
C ALA A 49 25.92 24.69 -7.20
N ASP A 50 26.65 24.50 -8.31
CA ASP A 50 26.43 25.21 -9.56
C ASP A 50 25.08 24.83 -10.19
N ALA A 51 24.74 23.52 -10.23
CA ALA A 51 23.46 23.05 -10.78
C ALA A 51 22.25 23.60 -10.02
N LEU A 52 22.38 23.78 -8.69
CA LEU A 52 21.31 24.27 -7.81
C LEU A 52 21.34 25.79 -7.61
N TYR A 53 22.36 26.49 -8.10
CA TYR A 53 22.61 27.90 -7.81
C TYR A 53 22.64 28.19 -6.31
N ARG A 54 23.25 27.28 -5.51
CA ARG A 54 23.33 27.32 -4.05
C ARG A 54 24.78 27.37 -3.56
N SER A 55 24.97 27.83 -2.34
CA SER A 55 26.26 27.66 -1.65
C SER A 55 26.44 26.25 -1.13
N LYS A 56 27.68 25.79 -1.00
CA LYS A 56 28.00 24.46 -0.42
C LYS A 56 27.39 24.25 0.97
N SER A 57 27.34 25.30 1.78
CA SER A 57 26.76 25.28 3.13
C SER A 57 25.24 25.08 3.10
N SER A 58 24.54 25.62 2.10
CA SER A 58 23.09 25.48 1.99
C SER A 58 22.65 24.14 1.44
N LEU A 59 23.58 23.33 0.88
CA LEU A 59 23.26 21.99 0.38
C LEU A 59 23.15 20.93 1.50
N THR A 60 23.65 21.21 2.70
CA THR A 60 23.70 20.21 3.79
C THR A 60 22.32 19.66 4.12
N THR A 61 21.32 20.53 4.27
CA THR A 61 19.94 20.13 4.59
C THR A 61 19.32 19.27 3.48
N VAL A 62 19.53 19.64 2.21
CA VAL A 62 19.02 18.89 1.07
C VAL A 62 19.67 17.52 0.96
N LEU A 63 20.97 17.44 1.25
CA LEU A 63 21.71 16.17 1.26
C LEU A 63 21.32 15.27 2.43
N GLU A 64 20.97 15.82 3.58
CA GLU A 64 20.42 15.06 4.71
C GLU A 64 19.03 14.50 4.39
N GLU A 65 18.23 15.24 3.64
CA GLU A 65 16.92 14.77 3.18
C GLU A 65 17.05 13.66 2.13
N ALA A 66 17.98 13.83 1.17
CA ALA A 66 18.31 12.81 0.19
C ALA A 66 18.85 11.52 0.83
N GLU A 67 19.68 11.65 1.87
CA GLU A 67 20.24 10.54 2.65
C GLU A 67 19.12 9.78 3.37
N ARG A 68 18.24 10.46 4.08
CA ARG A 68 17.05 9.83 4.74
C ARG A 68 16.14 9.11 3.76
N LEU A 69 15.92 9.69 2.57
CA LEU A 69 15.13 9.02 1.54
C LEU A 69 15.84 7.77 1.01
N ALA A 70 17.16 7.84 0.78
CA ALA A 70 17.94 6.70 0.33
C ALA A 70 17.97 5.57 1.36
N GLU A 71 18.07 5.87 2.65
CA GLU A 71 18.04 4.89 3.73
C GLU A 71 16.74 4.09 3.80
N ASN A 72 15.61 4.65 3.40
CA ASN A 72 14.33 3.93 3.32
C ASN A 72 14.34 2.81 2.25
N TYR A 73 15.34 2.81 1.37
CA TYR A 73 15.53 1.84 0.30
C TYR A 73 16.86 1.08 0.44
N ASP A 74 17.38 0.94 1.65
CA ASP A 74 18.67 0.30 1.94
C ASP A 74 19.86 0.87 1.15
N CYS A 75 19.73 2.12 0.69
CA CYS A 75 20.77 2.87 0.00
C CYS A 75 21.44 3.88 0.93
N ARG A 76 22.70 4.20 0.68
CA ARG A 76 23.47 5.16 1.46
C ARG A 76 24.10 6.22 0.58
N LEU A 77 24.04 7.47 1.03
CA LEU A 77 24.74 8.57 0.38
C LEU A 77 26.19 8.61 0.89
N ARG A 78 27.14 8.26 0.03
CA ARG A 78 28.57 8.29 0.36
C ARG A 78 29.18 9.63 0.00
N LYS A 79 29.74 10.30 1.01
CA LYS A 79 30.47 11.56 0.88
C LYS A 79 31.96 11.27 1.06
N ARG A 80 32.75 11.40 -0.01
CA ARG A 80 34.21 11.24 0.05
C ARG A 80 34.87 12.57 -0.23
N SER A 81 35.76 13.00 0.71
CA SER A 81 36.57 14.19 0.51
C SER A 81 37.40 14.07 -0.78
N ASN A 82 37.39 15.09 -1.63
CA ASN A 82 38.04 15.16 -2.94
C ASN A 82 37.51 14.19 -4.03
N TYR A 83 36.53 13.33 -3.74
CA TYR A 83 35.99 12.39 -4.71
C TYR A 83 34.56 12.72 -5.13
N GLY A 84 33.76 13.23 -4.19
CA GLY A 84 32.39 13.65 -4.43
C GLY A 84 31.34 12.81 -3.71
N LEU A 85 30.10 12.94 -4.19
CA LEU A 85 28.89 12.28 -3.70
C LEU A 85 28.53 11.13 -4.63
N SER A 86 28.19 9.97 -4.07
CA SER A 86 27.67 8.83 -4.81
C SER A 86 26.65 8.09 -3.98
N LEU A 87 25.73 7.39 -4.66
CA LEU A 87 24.77 6.49 -4.04
C LEU A 87 25.36 5.08 -4.00
N GLU A 88 25.36 4.44 -2.85
CA GLU A 88 25.79 3.06 -2.63
C GLU A 88 24.62 2.21 -2.11
N GLY A 89 24.46 1.00 -2.64
CA GLY A 89 23.43 0.02 -2.32
C GLY A 89 23.41 -1.08 -3.37
N HIS A 90 22.57 -2.09 -3.18
CA HIS A 90 22.31 -3.04 -4.26
C HIS A 90 21.61 -2.32 -5.42
N GLU A 91 21.93 -2.69 -6.64
CA GLU A 91 21.40 -1.99 -7.82
C GLU A 91 19.87 -2.04 -7.89
N GLU A 92 19.25 -3.10 -7.40
CA GLU A 92 17.79 -3.21 -7.32
C GLU A 92 17.16 -2.17 -6.37
N ASP A 93 17.79 -1.95 -5.22
CA ASP A 93 17.33 -0.97 -4.24
C ASP A 93 17.47 0.45 -4.79
N ILE A 94 18.58 0.70 -5.51
CA ILE A 94 18.77 1.97 -6.22
C ILE A 94 17.71 2.17 -7.30
N ARG A 95 17.30 1.12 -8.03
CA ARG A 95 16.22 1.19 -9.02
C ARG A 95 14.85 1.40 -8.38
N ASN A 96 14.61 0.83 -7.20
CA ASN A 96 13.40 1.09 -6.43
C ASN A 96 13.35 2.54 -5.92
N LEU A 97 14.48 3.06 -5.42
CA LEU A 97 14.62 4.48 -5.10
C LEU A 97 14.38 5.37 -6.34
N PHE A 98 14.89 4.97 -7.51
CA PHE A 98 14.68 5.70 -8.76
C PHE A 98 13.20 5.69 -9.16
N TYR A 99 12.53 4.55 -9.05
CA TYR A 99 11.09 4.45 -9.28
C TYR A 99 10.33 5.43 -8.36
N ARG A 100 10.65 5.43 -7.07
CA ARG A 100 10.02 6.32 -6.10
C ARG A 100 10.29 7.79 -6.39
N PHE A 101 11.51 8.11 -6.77
CA PHE A 101 11.86 9.47 -7.19
C PHE A 101 10.96 9.95 -8.33
N VAL A 102 10.77 9.16 -9.39
CA VAL A 102 9.87 9.52 -10.50
C VAL A 102 8.43 9.69 -10.02
N ASP A 103 7.97 8.80 -9.13
CA ASP A 103 6.61 8.87 -8.58
C ASP A 103 6.35 10.14 -7.77
N THR A 104 7.36 10.67 -7.07
CA THR A 104 7.24 11.89 -6.25
C THR A 104 7.34 13.19 -7.04
N LEU A 105 7.70 13.15 -8.32
CA LEU A 105 7.80 14.36 -9.14
C LEU A 105 6.46 15.10 -9.23
N PRO A 106 6.48 16.46 -9.18
CA PRO A 106 5.27 17.26 -9.30
C PRO A 106 4.69 17.14 -10.71
N MET A 107 3.37 17.20 -10.82
CA MET A 107 2.70 17.31 -12.13
C MET A 107 2.81 18.73 -12.65
N GLN A 108 3.44 18.90 -13.80
CA GLN A 108 3.54 20.17 -14.51
C GLN A 108 2.49 20.23 -15.64
N GLY A 109 1.28 20.65 -15.31
CA GLY A 109 0.21 20.75 -16.28
C GLY A 109 -0.47 19.41 -16.61
N TYR A 110 -1.51 19.47 -17.42
CA TYR A 110 -2.23 18.31 -17.91
C TYR A 110 -2.12 18.29 -19.43
N GLN A 111 -1.25 17.44 -19.97
CA GLN A 111 -1.20 17.15 -21.41
C GLN A 111 -1.54 15.69 -21.63
N HIS A 112 -2.47 15.46 -22.54
CA HIS A 112 -2.79 14.10 -22.94
C HIS A 112 -1.60 13.48 -23.69
N ASN A 113 -1.21 12.24 -23.36
CA ASN A 113 -0.16 11.56 -24.07
C ASN A 113 -0.70 10.96 -25.38
N ASP A 114 0.01 11.20 -26.48
CA ASP A 114 -0.32 10.66 -27.80
C ASP A 114 0.32 9.30 -28.08
N LEU A 115 1.07 8.72 -27.09
CA LEU A 115 1.85 7.53 -27.31
C LEU A 115 1.05 6.24 -27.12
N ASP A 116 0.31 6.14 -26.02
CA ASP A 116 -0.56 5.02 -25.72
C ASP A 116 -1.61 5.41 -24.66
N VAL A 117 -2.86 5.12 -24.96
CA VAL A 117 -4.00 5.39 -24.04
C VAL A 117 -3.87 4.65 -22.68
N ARG A 118 -3.12 3.57 -22.61
CA ARG A 118 -2.90 2.78 -21.39
C ARG A 118 -1.77 3.31 -20.51
N LEU A 119 -0.94 4.21 -21.04
CA LEU A 119 0.05 4.91 -20.23
C LEU A 119 -0.64 6.10 -19.56
N PRO A 120 -0.81 6.12 -18.22
CA PRO A 120 -1.47 7.24 -17.56
C PRO A 120 -0.77 8.57 -17.84
N ASP A 121 -1.55 9.59 -18.21
CA ASP A 121 -1.02 10.93 -18.53
C ASP A 121 -0.15 11.47 -17.41
N ALA A 122 -0.57 11.31 -16.15
CA ALA A 122 0.19 11.74 -14.98
C ALA A 122 1.56 11.06 -14.88
N LEU A 123 1.65 9.76 -15.17
CA LEU A 123 2.92 9.04 -15.16
C LEU A 123 3.80 9.47 -16.34
N TYR A 124 3.22 9.61 -17.52
CA TYR A 124 3.94 10.08 -18.71
C TYR A 124 4.56 11.47 -18.51
N GLU A 125 3.82 12.41 -17.91
CA GLU A 125 4.34 13.74 -17.58
C GLU A 125 5.56 13.68 -16.65
N LYS A 126 5.50 12.86 -15.60
CA LYS A 126 6.62 12.62 -14.69
C LYS A 126 7.83 11.98 -15.40
N MET A 127 7.56 10.99 -16.26
CA MET A 127 8.61 10.30 -17.01
C MET A 127 9.34 11.23 -17.97
N LYS A 128 8.65 12.16 -18.64
CA LYS A 128 9.26 13.15 -19.55
C LYS A 128 10.27 14.07 -18.87
N MET A 129 10.14 14.28 -17.55
CA MET A 129 11.07 15.09 -16.79
C MET A 129 12.42 14.41 -16.57
N VAL A 130 12.47 13.07 -16.75
CA VAL A 130 13.65 12.26 -16.41
C VAL A 130 14.21 11.51 -17.61
N PHE A 131 13.35 11.06 -18.50
CA PHE A 131 13.71 10.21 -19.64
C PHE A 131 13.42 10.89 -20.98
N ASP A 132 14.22 10.56 -21.99
CA ASP A 132 13.97 10.98 -23.36
C ASP A 132 12.61 10.43 -23.85
N VAL A 133 11.80 11.29 -24.46
CA VAL A 133 10.50 10.92 -25.04
C VAL A 133 10.64 9.82 -26.10
N GLN A 134 11.75 9.82 -26.87
CA GLN A 134 12.01 8.77 -27.87
C GLN A 134 12.27 7.42 -27.19
N MET A 135 12.99 7.40 -26.05
CA MET A 135 13.17 6.20 -25.26
C MET A 135 11.83 5.62 -24.81
N ILE A 136 10.96 6.45 -24.25
CA ILE A 136 9.61 6.02 -23.82
C ILE A 136 8.83 5.45 -25.01
N ARG A 137 8.82 6.18 -26.15
CA ARG A 137 8.13 5.76 -27.37
C ARG A 137 8.62 4.42 -27.91
N MET A 138 9.92 4.14 -27.84
CA MET A 138 10.54 2.91 -28.36
C MET A 138 10.35 1.72 -27.42
N ILE A 139 10.15 1.94 -26.10
CA ILE A 139 9.88 0.87 -25.13
C ILE A 139 8.45 0.37 -25.22
N ILE A 140 7.48 1.22 -25.54
CA ILE A 140 6.05 0.88 -25.60
C ILE A 140 5.78 -0.38 -26.46
N PRO A 141 6.25 -0.51 -27.72
CA PRO A 141 6.01 -1.70 -28.52
C PRO A 141 6.67 -2.95 -27.96
N ILE A 142 7.81 -2.84 -27.25
CA ILE A 142 8.48 -3.96 -26.59
C ILE A 142 7.58 -4.49 -25.47
N VAL A 143 7.06 -3.61 -24.61
CA VAL A 143 6.15 -3.97 -23.52
C VAL A 143 4.83 -4.53 -24.07
N LYS A 144 4.23 -3.92 -25.08
CA LYS A 144 3.01 -4.46 -25.74
C LYS A 144 3.19 -5.89 -26.22
N SER A 145 4.33 -6.19 -26.83
CA SER A 145 4.62 -7.55 -27.29
C SER A 145 4.79 -8.56 -26.15
N SER A 146 5.25 -8.13 -24.98
CA SER A 146 5.39 -9.00 -23.81
C SER A 146 4.03 -9.32 -23.19
N GLU A 147 3.12 -8.37 -23.14
CA GLU A 147 1.75 -8.59 -22.62
C GLU A 147 0.97 -9.61 -23.44
N ILE A 148 1.09 -9.55 -24.77
CA ILE A 148 0.45 -10.54 -25.67
C ILE A 148 0.95 -11.95 -25.33
N ASN A 149 2.24 -12.11 -25.09
CA ASN A 149 2.84 -13.39 -24.75
C ASN A 149 2.45 -13.90 -23.34
N LEU A 150 2.16 -12.98 -22.41
CA LEU A 150 1.74 -13.29 -21.04
C LEU A 150 0.22 -13.40 -20.90
N ASN A 151 -0.54 -13.12 -21.96
CA ASN A 151 -2.02 -13.06 -21.94
C ASN A 151 -2.58 -12.13 -20.83
N THR A 152 -1.92 -10.98 -20.62
CA THR A 152 -2.24 -10.00 -19.58
C THR A 152 -2.66 -8.68 -20.23
N HIS A 153 -3.74 -8.08 -19.73
CA HIS A 153 -4.19 -6.74 -20.11
C HIS A 153 -4.57 -5.97 -18.84
N CYS A 154 -3.68 -5.08 -18.41
CA CYS A 154 -3.96 -4.18 -17.28
C CYS A 154 -3.22 -2.85 -17.47
N ASP A 155 -3.97 -1.73 -17.52
CA ASP A 155 -3.44 -0.41 -17.83
C ASP A 155 -2.44 0.11 -16.78
N TYR A 156 -2.69 -0.15 -15.50
CA TYR A 156 -1.79 0.29 -14.44
C TYR A 156 -0.42 -0.38 -14.53
N ASP A 157 -0.41 -1.70 -14.76
CA ASP A 157 0.84 -2.48 -14.81
C ASP A 157 1.65 -2.16 -16.07
N PHE A 158 0.98 -1.75 -17.14
CA PHE A 158 1.60 -1.31 -18.40
C PHE A 158 2.52 -0.11 -18.18
N GLY A 159 2.03 0.95 -17.54
CA GLY A 159 2.81 2.15 -17.25
C GLY A 159 4.01 1.86 -16.33
N MET A 160 3.81 1.05 -15.29
CA MET A 160 4.87 0.63 -14.38
C MET A 160 5.95 -0.17 -15.09
N LEU A 161 5.58 -1.09 -15.97
CA LEU A 161 6.54 -1.90 -16.72
C LEU A 161 7.37 -1.03 -17.67
N ILE A 162 6.75 -0.04 -18.35
CA ILE A 162 7.47 0.94 -19.17
C ILE A 162 8.46 1.74 -18.32
N LEU A 163 8.04 2.27 -17.18
CA LEU A 163 8.90 3.06 -16.29
C LEU A 163 10.11 2.23 -15.82
N LYS A 164 9.89 1.00 -15.37
CA LYS A 164 10.97 0.11 -14.91
C LYS A 164 11.93 -0.26 -16.04
N CYS A 165 11.46 -0.41 -17.28
CA CYS A 165 12.30 -0.59 -18.46
C CYS A 165 13.14 0.67 -18.76
N CYS A 166 12.56 1.87 -18.63
CA CYS A 166 13.31 3.12 -18.77
C CYS A 166 14.42 3.25 -17.73
N ILE A 167 14.11 2.92 -16.47
CA ILE A 167 15.10 2.90 -15.37
C ILE A 167 16.24 1.92 -15.67
N LEU A 168 15.91 0.68 -16.03
CA LEU A 168 16.89 -0.34 -16.40
C LEU A 168 17.85 0.17 -17.48
N LEU A 169 17.33 0.66 -18.60
CA LEU A 169 18.15 1.17 -19.70
C LEU A 169 19.03 2.34 -19.26
N THR A 170 18.48 3.28 -18.51
CA THR A 170 19.23 4.43 -17.99
C THR A 170 20.38 3.99 -17.09
N ARG A 171 20.14 3.02 -16.21
CA ARG A 171 21.16 2.49 -15.31
C ARG A 171 22.23 1.67 -16.06
N CYS A 172 21.83 0.81 -16.98
CA CYS A 172 22.78 0.05 -17.78
C CYS A 172 23.66 0.93 -18.68
N GLN A 173 23.14 2.07 -19.16
CA GLN A 173 23.90 3.04 -19.96
C GLN A 173 25.04 3.71 -19.17
N ILE A 174 24.98 3.71 -17.85
CA ILE A 174 26.04 4.21 -16.97
C ILE A 174 26.84 3.08 -16.31
N ASP A 175 26.81 1.87 -16.90
CA ASP A 175 27.49 0.66 -16.44
C ASP A 175 27.04 0.21 -15.03
N ARG A 176 25.78 0.41 -14.71
CA ARG A 176 25.12 -0.05 -13.48
C ARG A 176 24.12 -1.14 -13.80
N SER A 177 24.45 -2.38 -13.46
CA SER A 177 23.61 -3.56 -13.67
C SER A 177 23.40 -4.31 -12.37
N VAL A 178 22.31 -5.08 -12.31
CA VAL A 178 22.04 -5.97 -11.16
C VAL A 178 23.13 -7.06 -11.09
N GLN A 179 23.47 -7.46 -9.87
CA GLN A 179 24.39 -8.57 -9.64
C GLN A 179 23.63 -9.89 -9.63
N LYS A 180 24.31 -10.98 -9.98
CA LYS A 180 23.72 -12.31 -10.02
C LYS A 180 23.20 -12.69 -8.63
N GLN A 181 21.90 -12.75 -8.48
CA GLN A 181 21.25 -13.37 -7.33
C GLN A 181 20.87 -14.82 -7.65
N THR A 182 20.83 -15.66 -6.62
CA THR A 182 20.56 -17.09 -6.74
C THR A 182 19.20 -17.38 -7.39
N THR A 183 19.27 -18.16 -8.45
CA THR A 183 18.26 -19.01 -9.12
C THR A 183 16.79 -18.65 -8.97
N ILE A 184 16.28 -17.90 -9.92
CA ILE A 184 14.88 -17.98 -10.35
C ILE A 184 14.78 -19.18 -11.30
N SER A 185 13.64 -19.85 -11.32
CA SER A 185 13.44 -21.01 -12.19
C SER A 185 13.43 -20.57 -13.65
N THR A 186 14.37 -21.08 -14.45
CA THR A 186 14.43 -20.85 -15.90
C THR A 186 13.24 -21.49 -16.67
N ASP A 187 12.37 -22.20 -15.97
CA ASP A 187 11.22 -22.90 -16.54
C ASP A 187 9.95 -22.05 -16.59
N LEU A 188 10.01 -20.79 -16.13
CA LEU A 188 8.85 -19.90 -16.09
C LEU A 188 8.63 -19.20 -17.44
N GLN A 189 7.38 -19.01 -17.81
CA GLN A 189 6.98 -18.24 -19.00
C GLN A 189 7.53 -16.80 -18.94
N GLU A 190 7.59 -16.23 -17.74
CA GLU A 190 8.10 -14.88 -17.49
C GLU A 190 9.60 -14.76 -17.80
N TYR A 191 10.40 -15.78 -17.51
CA TYR A 191 11.81 -15.81 -17.89
C TYR A 191 11.99 -15.76 -19.43
N TYR A 192 11.19 -16.55 -20.15
CA TYR A 192 11.20 -16.53 -21.61
C TYR A 192 10.84 -15.15 -22.17
N VAL A 193 9.79 -14.55 -21.63
CA VAL A 193 9.34 -13.20 -22.03
C VAL A 193 10.39 -12.15 -21.67
N ALA A 194 11.00 -12.22 -20.49
CA ALA A 194 12.10 -11.35 -20.07
C ALA A 194 13.29 -11.43 -21.03
N THR A 195 13.64 -12.65 -21.46
CA THR A 195 14.71 -12.89 -22.46
C THR A 195 14.38 -12.20 -23.79
N ILE A 196 13.16 -12.35 -24.29
CA ILE A 196 12.71 -11.68 -25.52
C ILE A 196 12.74 -10.17 -25.36
N MET A 197 12.28 -9.64 -24.23
CA MET A 197 12.32 -8.20 -23.95
C MET A 197 13.74 -7.67 -23.96
N LYS A 198 14.68 -8.35 -23.27
CA LYS A 198 16.11 -7.99 -23.27
C LYS A 198 16.65 -7.92 -24.69
N LEU A 199 16.45 -8.97 -25.50
CA LEU A 199 16.93 -9.01 -26.89
C LEU A 199 16.35 -7.88 -27.75
N LYS A 200 15.05 -7.57 -27.62
CA LYS A 200 14.41 -6.45 -28.31
C LYS A 200 14.96 -5.10 -27.86
N MET A 201 15.22 -4.93 -26.56
CA MET A 201 15.84 -3.71 -26.03
C MET A 201 17.26 -3.54 -26.60
N GLU A 202 18.09 -4.59 -26.62
CA GLU A 202 19.43 -4.56 -27.21
C GLU A 202 19.41 -4.17 -28.68
N GLN A 203 18.49 -4.75 -29.46
CA GLN A 203 18.32 -4.42 -30.89
C GLN A 203 17.84 -2.99 -31.09
N THR A 204 16.87 -2.55 -30.32
CA THR A 204 16.21 -1.25 -30.48
C THR A 204 17.12 -0.09 -30.06
N PHE A 205 17.85 -0.26 -28.96
CA PHE A 205 18.70 0.80 -28.39
C PHE A 205 20.19 0.64 -28.71
N HIS A 206 20.56 -0.42 -29.46
CA HIS A 206 21.95 -0.73 -29.83
C HIS A 206 22.88 -0.78 -28.61
N VAL A 207 22.41 -1.39 -27.52
CA VAL A 207 23.14 -1.59 -26.26
C VAL A 207 23.34 -3.09 -26.01
N SER A 208 24.34 -3.43 -25.22
CA SER A 208 24.51 -4.80 -24.71
C SER A 208 24.09 -4.78 -23.24
N LEU A 209 23.12 -5.60 -22.88
CA LEU A 209 22.62 -5.75 -21.53
C LEU A 209 23.20 -7.04 -20.91
N PRO A 210 23.71 -7.00 -19.68
CA PRO A 210 24.15 -8.20 -18.96
C PRO A 210 23.04 -9.26 -18.86
N GLU A 211 23.43 -10.54 -18.77
CA GLU A 211 22.47 -11.65 -18.64
C GLU A 211 21.64 -11.56 -17.34
N GLU A 212 22.21 -10.97 -16.31
CA GLU A 212 21.57 -10.73 -15.02
C GLU A 212 20.32 -9.84 -15.14
N GLU A 213 20.24 -9.01 -16.17
CA GLU A 213 19.07 -8.17 -16.41
C GLU A 213 17.82 -8.98 -16.83
N ILE A 214 17.99 -10.22 -17.32
CA ILE A 214 16.86 -11.13 -17.56
C ILE A 214 16.13 -11.42 -16.24
N TYR A 215 16.88 -11.70 -15.17
CA TYR A 215 16.29 -11.98 -13.86
C TYR A 215 15.60 -10.75 -13.26
N TYR A 216 16.15 -9.56 -13.47
CA TYR A 216 15.48 -8.33 -13.08
C TYR A 216 14.17 -8.12 -13.84
N LEU A 217 14.20 -8.26 -15.18
CA LEU A 217 12.99 -8.15 -16.02
C LEU A 217 11.95 -9.20 -15.65
N GLU A 218 12.35 -10.44 -15.39
CA GLU A 218 11.47 -11.51 -14.95
C GLU A 218 10.76 -11.11 -13.64
N ARG A 219 11.47 -10.60 -12.63
CA ARG A 219 10.90 -10.11 -11.39
C ARG A 219 9.95 -8.92 -11.62
N VAL A 220 10.34 -7.99 -12.47
CA VAL A 220 9.48 -6.87 -12.84
C VAL A 220 8.17 -7.37 -13.45
N ILE A 221 8.22 -8.30 -14.41
CA ILE A 221 7.04 -8.92 -15.03
C ILE A 221 6.18 -9.61 -13.96
N LEU A 222 6.79 -10.39 -13.06
CA LEU A 222 6.09 -11.06 -11.97
C LEU A 222 5.41 -10.07 -11.01
N SER A 223 6.04 -8.91 -10.75
CA SER A 223 5.49 -7.88 -9.86
C SER A 223 4.32 -7.12 -10.46
N THR A 224 4.28 -6.97 -11.79
CA THR A 224 3.26 -6.20 -12.50
C THR A 224 2.04 -7.04 -12.90
N ARG A 225 2.10 -8.36 -12.76
CA ARG A 225 1.04 -9.27 -13.23
C ARG A 225 -0.20 -9.23 -12.34
N LYS A 226 -1.28 -8.60 -12.80
CA LYS A 226 -2.64 -8.80 -12.29
C LYS A 226 -3.29 -9.98 -13.01
N GLN A 227 -3.88 -10.87 -12.24
CA GLN A 227 -4.38 -12.16 -12.72
C GLN A 227 -5.51 -12.11 -13.72
N GLN A 228 -5.45 -13.01 -14.70
CA GLN A 228 -6.62 -13.60 -15.35
C GLN A 228 -6.41 -15.02 -15.92
N ASN A 229 -5.60 -15.89 -15.37
CA ASN A 229 -5.66 -17.30 -15.80
C ASN A 229 -5.50 -18.28 -14.64
N GLN A 230 -6.53 -19.12 -14.52
CA GLN A 230 -6.77 -20.13 -13.48
C GLN A 230 -5.99 -21.44 -13.67
N GLU A 231 -4.92 -21.50 -14.45
CA GLU A 231 -4.30 -22.79 -14.75
C GLU A 231 -2.86 -22.90 -14.23
N GLN A 232 -2.64 -23.92 -13.43
CA GLN A 232 -1.37 -24.58 -13.09
C GLN A 232 -0.50 -24.02 -11.96
N PHE A 233 -1.06 -23.58 -10.82
CA PHE A 233 -0.26 -23.46 -9.61
C PHE A 233 -0.87 -24.24 -8.44
N GLN A 234 0.00 -24.85 -7.60
CA GLN A 234 -0.43 -25.43 -6.33
C GLN A 234 -1.34 -24.41 -5.63
N GLU A 235 -2.58 -24.79 -5.49
CA GLU A 235 -3.64 -23.92 -5.00
C GLU A 235 -3.27 -23.47 -3.58
N LEU A 236 -3.34 -22.15 -3.34
CA LEU A 236 -3.54 -21.68 -1.96
C LEU A 236 -4.72 -22.49 -1.45
N ASP A 237 -4.47 -23.38 -0.49
CA ASP A 237 -5.45 -24.33 0.01
C ASP A 237 -6.69 -23.56 0.45
N SER A 238 -7.82 -23.85 -0.17
CA SER A 238 -9.10 -23.22 0.15
C SER A 238 -9.38 -23.30 1.65
N ALA A 239 -9.01 -24.42 2.29
CA ALA A 239 -9.19 -24.63 3.73
C ALA A 239 -8.33 -23.66 4.57
N MET A 240 -7.13 -23.32 4.10
CA MET A 240 -6.26 -22.37 4.79
C MET A 240 -6.80 -20.94 4.68
N LEU A 241 -7.27 -20.54 3.50
CA LEU A 241 -7.91 -19.24 3.31
C LEU A 241 -9.20 -19.14 4.13
N ASP A 242 -10.00 -20.19 4.18
CA ASP A 242 -11.20 -20.27 5.02
C ASP A 242 -10.84 -20.14 6.50
N ARG A 243 -9.76 -20.80 6.93
CA ARG A 243 -9.25 -20.69 8.31
C ARG A 243 -8.78 -19.28 8.63
N PHE A 244 -8.08 -18.64 7.71
CA PHE A 244 -7.65 -17.24 7.88
C PHE A 244 -8.85 -16.29 8.00
N ILE A 245 -9.84 -16.41 7.09
CA ILE A 245 -11.07 -15.60 7.14
C ILE A 245 -11.80 -15.84 8.47
N TYR A 246 -11.90 -17.09 8.91
CA TYR A 246 -12.51 -17.43 10.19
C TYR A 246 -11.80 -16.76 11.36
N LEU A 247 -10.48 -16.83 11.45
CA LEU A 247 -9.70 -16.22 12.53
C LEU A 247 -9.82 -14.69 12.55
N VAL A 248 -9.80 -14.06 11.36
CA VAL A 248 -10.03 -12.61 11.24
C VAL A 248 -11.46 -12.26 11.67
N SER A 249 -12.46 -13.08 11.29
CA SER A 249 -13.86 -12.91 11.69
C SER A 249 -14.02 -12.95 13.21
N GLU A 250 -13.39 -13.91 13.88
CA GLU A 250 -13.40 -14.00 15.33
C GLU A 250 -12.78 -12.76 16.00
N ARG A 251 -11.61 -12.29 15.47
CA ARG A 251 -10.93 -11.09 16.01
C ARG A 251 -11.77 -9.83 15.87
N LEU A 252 -12.50 -9.72 14.77
CA LEU A 252 -13.35 -8.56 14.46
C LEU A 252 -14.79 -8.70 15.00
N ASN A 253 -15.12 -9.85 15.59
CA ASN A 253 -16.48 -10.20 16.05
C ASN A 253 -17.55 -9.99 14.95
N VAL A 254 -17.21 -10.31 13.71
CA VAL A 254 -18.08 -10.23 12.53
C VAL A 254 -17.88 -11.46 11.67
N ASP A 255 -18.93 -12.22 11.40
CA ASP A 255 -18.84 -13.38 10.53
C ASP A 255 -18.69 -12.97 9.06
N LEU A 256 -17.54 -13.29 8.47
CA LEU A 256 -17.20 -13.05 7.08
C LEU A 256 -17.09 -14.37 6.27
N SER A 257 -17.34 -15.51 6.90
CA SER A 257 -17.10 -16.85 6.33
C SER A 257 -17.96 -17.13 5.08
N GLU A 258 -19.15 -16.54 5.02
CA GLU A 258 -20.08 -16.72 3.89
C GLU A 258 -19.87 -15.73 2.74
N ASP A 259 -18.95 -14.75 2.88
CA ASP A 259 -18.68 -13.78 1.82
C ASP A 259 -17.82 -14.40 0.70
N LYS A 260 -18.50 -14.97 -0.30
CA LYS A 260 -17.87 -15.59 -1.48
C LYS A 260 -17.00 -14.60 -2.26
N GLN A 261 -17.39 -13.31 -2.30
CA GLN A 261 -16.64 -12.26 -2.97
C GLN A 261 -15.33 -11.96 -2.24
N LEU A 262 -15.34 -11.92 -0.91
CA LEU A 262 -14.13 -11.79 -0.11
C LEU A 262 -13.16 -12.93 -0.38
N LYS A 263 -13.65 -14.17 -0.31
CA LYS A 263 -12.84 -15.36 -0.55
C LYS A 263 -12.20 -15.34 -1.94
N GLN A 264 -12.98 -15.01 -2.98
CA GLN A 264 -12.47 -14.89 -4.34
C GLN A 264 -11.43 -13.77 -4.47
N ASN A 265 -11.70 -12.59 -3.92
CA ASN A 265 -10.81 -11.45 -4.01
C ASN A 265 -9.50 -11.70 -3.26
N LEU A 266 -9.56 -12.28 -2.05
CA LEU A 266 -8.35 -12.65 -1.30
C LEU A 266 -7.54 -13.70 -2.03
N CYS A 267 -8.17 -14.74 -2.57
CA CYS A 267 -7.49 -15.77 -3.34
C CYS A 267 -6.75 -15.15 -4.54
N ASN A 268 -7.43 -14.27 -5.27
CA ASN A 268 -6.86 -13.60 -6.44
C ASN A 268 -5.70 -12.66 -6.09
N HIS A 269 -5.74 -12.06 -4.91
CA HIS A 269 -4.67 -11.17 -4.44
C HIS A 269 -3.51 -11.95 -3.82
N MET A 270 -3.79 -12.89 -2.92
CA MET A 270 -2.76 -13.56 -2.12
C MET A 270 -1.89 -14.52 -2.93
N LYS A 271 -2.45 -15.23 -3.92
CA LYS A 271 -1.65 -16.13 -4.77
C LYS A 271 -0.48 -15.40 -5.46
N PRO A 272 -0.69 -14.29 -6.19
CA PRO A 272 0.42 -13.54 -6.78
C PRO A 272 1.32 -12.89 -5.73
N ALA A 273 0.75 -12.44 -4.60
CA ALA A 273 1.52 -11.84 -3.51
C ALA A 273 2.52 -12.85 -2.92
N ILE A 274 2.06 -14.05 -2.56
CA ILE A 274 2.91 -15.15 -2.08
C ILE A 274 4.03 -15.45 -3.08
N ARG A 275 3.69 -15.52 -4.36
CA ARG A 275 4.67 -15.77 -5.41
C ARG A 275 5.72 -14.65 -5.48
N ARG A 276 5.31 -13.38 -5.47
CA ARG A 276 6.24 -12.24 -5.45
C ARG A 276 7.18 -12.33 -4.25
N MET A 277 6.63 -12.55 -3.05
CA MET A 277 7.42 -12.62 -1.82
C MET A 277 8.43 -13.78 -1.80
N LYS A 278 8.08 -14.95 -2.36
CA LYS A 278 9.02 -16.06 -2.56
C LYS A 278 10.24 -15.67 -3.41
N TYR A 279 10.09 -14.68 -4.29
CA TYR A 279 11.16 -14.14 -5.12
C TYR A 279 11.75 -12.83 -4.58
N GLY A 280 11.42 -12.44 -3.33
CA GLY A 280 11.92 -11.21 -2.71
C GLY A 280 11.41 -9.93 -3.37
N ILE A 281 10.26 -9.99 -4.05
CA ILE A 281 9.64 -8.84 -4.71
C ILE A 281 8.59 -8.25 -3.79
N SER A 282 8.76 -7.00 -3.37
CA SER A 282 7.74 -6.25 -2.62
C SER A 282 6.87 -5.40 -3.55
N SER A 283 5.62 -5.20 -3.18
CA SER A 283 4.70 -4.25 -3.84
C SER A 283 4.54 -3.04 -2.94
N GLU A 284 4.65 -1.84 -3.48
CA GLU A 284 4.45 -0.62 -2.70
C GLU A 284 2.95 -0.30 -2.58
N ASN A 285 2.50 0.01 -1.36
CA ASN A 285 1.12 0.43 -1.09
C ASN A 285 1.09 1.92 -0.75
N PRO A 286 0.71 2.80 -1.68
CA PRO A 286 0.72 4.25 -1.45
C PRO A 286 -0.27 4.71 -0.38
N LEU A 287 -1.23 3.87 0.00
CA LEU A 287 -2.25 4.15 1.01
C LEU A 287 -1.93 3.53 2.38
N LEU A 288 -0.76 2.89 2.56
CA LEU A 288 -0.44 2.11 3.75
C LEU A 288 -0.65 2.88 5.05
N GLU A 289 -0.12 4.09 5.17
CA GLU A 289 -0.24 4.89 6.39
C GLU A 289 -1.69 5.35 6.65
N ALA A 290 -2.43 5.66 5.58
CA ALA A 290 -3.85 5.98 5.69
C ALA A 290 -4.68 4.74 6.13
N ILE A 291 -4.34 3.54 5.61
CA ILE A 291 -4.98 2.27 5.98
C ILE A 291 -4.71 1.95 7.45
N LYS A 292 -3.46 1.99 7.89
CA LYS A 292 -3.08 1.75 9.30
C LYS A 292 -3.79 2.71 10.25
N THR A 293 -3.92 3.97 9.86
CA THR A 293 -4.57 5.01 10.69
C THR A 293 -6.09 4.83 10.74
N LYS A 294 -6.72 4.55 9.60
CA LYS A 294 -8.20 4.51 9.47
C LYS A 294 -8.78 3.16 9.87
N TYR A 295 -8.07 2.08 9.61
CA TYR A 295 -8.53 0.71 9.79
C TYR A 295 -7.60 -0.09 10.71
N THR A 296 -7.10 0.56 11.76
CA THR A 296 -6.14 0.01 12.72
C THR A 296 -6.56 -1.36 13.26
N GLU A 297 -7.81 -1.50 13.67
CA GLU A 297 -8.36 -2.74 14.23
C GLU A 297 -8.29 -3.89 13.21
N VAL A 298 -8.69 -3.64 11.97
CA VAL A 298 -8.66 -4.64 10.89
C VAL A 298 -7.22 -5.01 10.55
N TYR A 299 -6.33 -4.01 10.47
CA TYR A 299 -4.92 -4.23 10.17
C TYR A 299 -4.25 -5.11 11.25
N VAL A 300 -4.52 -4.82 12.52
CA VAL A 300 -4.01 -5.63 13.66
C VAL A 300 -4.60 -7.04 13.63
N ALA A 301 -5.89 -7.20 13.39
CA ALA A 301 -6.52 -8.53 13.28
C ALA A 301 -5.86 -9.39 12.20
N ILE A 302 -5.55 -8.82 11.03
CA ILE A 302 -4.84 -9.51 9.95
C ILE A 302 -3.41 -9.84 10.38
N MET A 303 -2.65 -8.86 10.86
CA MET A 303 -1.26 -9.00 11.26
C MET A 303 -1.05 -10.12 12.28
N THR A 304 -2.02 -10.30 13.19
CA THR A 304 -1.96 -11.33 14.26
C THR A 304 -2.57 -12.67 13.87
N THR A 305 -3.02 -12.86 12.65
CA THR A 305 -3.65 -14.11 12.17
C THR A 305 -3.04 -14.67 10.90
N ILE A 306 -2.16 -13.91 10.23
CA ILE A 306 -1.55 -14.29 8.95
C ILE A 306 -0.46 -15.36 9.10
N ASP A 307 0.08 -15.52 10.30
CA ASP A 307 1.21 -16.38 10.67
C ASP A 307 1.11 -17.81 10.11
N LYS A 308 -0.08 -18.41 10.14
CA LYS A 308 -0.30 -19.78 9.64
C LYS A 308 -0.08 -19.90 8.12
N ILE A 309 -0.34 -18.84 7.37
CA ILE A 309 -0.06 -18.79 5.93
C ILE A 309 1.44 -18.59 5.72
N GLU A 310 2.05 -17.72 6.52
CA GLU A 310 3.49 -17.44 6.48
C GLU A 310 4.33 -18.69 6.77
N GLU A 311 3.99 -19.42 7.84
CA GLU A 311 4.66 -20.69 8.21
C GLU A 311 4.61 -21.72 7.08
N ARG A 312 3.41 -21.92 6.49
CA ARG A 312 3.23 -22.93 5.46
C ARG A 312 3.93 -22.58 4.15
N GLU A 313 3.84 -21.31 3.73
CA GLU A 313 4.39 -20.85 2.47
C GLU A 313 5.87 -20.48 2.57
N HIS A 314 6.44 -20.50 3.79
CA HIS A 314 7.81 -20.09 4.10
C HIS A 314 8.14 -18.68 3.62
N ILE A 315 7.23 -17.73 3.92
CA ILE A 315 7.30 -16.32 3.56
C ILE A 315 6.91 -15.45 4.75
N TYR A 316 7.16 -14.14 4.63
CA TYR A 316 6.60 -13.14 5.54
C TYR A 316 5.89 -12.05 4.73
N PHE A 317 4.64 -11.76 5.10
CA PHE A 317 3.90 -10.66 4.50
C PHE A 317 4.45 -9.33 4.98
N ASP A 318 4.93 -8.50 4.06
CA ASP A 318 5.34 -7.15 4.39
C ASP A 318 4.13 -6.25 4.72
N ALA A 319 4.42 -5.07 5.27
CA ALA A 319 3.38 -4.12 5.67
C ALA A 319 2.47 -3.69 4.50
N ASN A 320 3.00 -3.63 3.28
CA ASN A 320 2.26 -3.22 2.10
C ASN A 320 1.23 -4.26 1.71
N GLU A 321 1.62 -5.54 1.68
CA GLU A 321 0.71 -6.64 1.36
C GLU A 321 -0.37 -6.81 2.43
N LEU A 322 -0.02 -6.67 3.73
CA LEU A 322 -1.02 -6.63 4.82
C LEU A 322 -2.02 -5.48 4.62
N GLY A 323 -1.56 -4.32 4.14
CA GLY A 323 -2.41 -3.19 3.80
C GLY A 323 -3.40 -3.51 2.67
N PHE A 324 -2.98 -4.20 1.63
CA PHE A 324 -3.88 -4.63 0.55
C PHE A 324 -4.90 -5.67 1.04
N ILE A 325 -4.48 -6.65 1.83
CA ILE A 325 -5.40 -7.61 2.48
C ILE A 325 -6.42 -6.88 3.34
N CYS A 326 -5.97 -5.85 4.09
CA CYS A 326 -6.85 -5.02 4.91
C CYS A 326 -7.98 -4.38 4.11
N LEU A 327 -7.71 -3.85 2.92
CA LEU A 327 -8.75 -3.27 2.06
C LEU A 327 -9.79 -4.30 1.61
N HIS A 328 -9.39 -5.55 1.33
CA HIS A 328 -10.34 -6.62 1.00
C HIS A 328 -11.26 -6.96 2.17
N ILE A 329 -10.70 -7.08 3.39
CA ILE A 329 -11.47 -7.32 4.61
C ILE A 329 -12.42 -6.14 4.91
N VAL A 330 -11.95 -4.89 4.78
CA VAL A 330 -12.79 -3.69 4.94
C VAL A 330 -13.95 -3.68 3.94
N GLY A 331 -13.71 -4.07 2.69
CA GLY A 331 -14.76 -4.23 1.69
C GLY A 331 -15.82 -5.25 2.11
N ALA A 332 -15.42 -6.38 2.70
CA ALA A 332 -16.33 -7.40 3.22
C ALA A 332 -17.10 -6.90 4.45
N LEU A 333 -16.43 -6.22 5.39
CA LEU A 333 -17.08 -5.61 6.55
C LEU A 333 -18.16 -4.60 6.14
N ASN A 334 -17.90 -3.81 5.11
CA ASN A 334 -18.90 -2.88 4.59
C ASN A 334 -20.10 -3.61 3.96
N ARG A 335 -19.88 -4.76 3.32
CA ARG A 335 -20.99 -5.60 2.83
C ARG A 335 -21.77 -6.27 3.96
N SER A 336 -21.07 -6.81 4.97
CA SER A 336 -21.69 -7.47 6.12
C SER A 336 -22.48 -6.48 7.00
N ARG A 337 -21.98 -5.25 7.15
CA ARG A 337 -22.71 -4.17 7.86
C ARG A 337 -24.01 -3.79 7.16
N ASN A 338 -24.08 -3.91 5.84
CA ASN A 338 -25.34 -3.74 5.10
C ASN A 338 -26.36 -4.88 5.38
N ILE A 339 -25.95 -6.00 6.01
CA ILE A 339 -26.85 -7.13 6.36
C ILE A 339 -27.40 -7.00 7.78
N ARG A 340 -26.74 -6.24 8.66
CA ARG A 340 -27.26 -5.90 10.00
C ARG A 340 -27.81 -4.49 9.99
N SER A 341 -28.92 -4.29 9.30
CA SER A 341 -29.66 -3.04 9.40
C SER A 341 -30.19 -2.88 10.83
N ILE A 342 -29.96 -1.70 11.41
CA ILE A 342 -30.61 -1.27 12.64
C ILE A 342 -32.10 -1.11 12.32
N ARG A 343 -32.93 -2.02 12.80
CA ARG A 343 -34.36 -1.99 12.55
C ARG A 343 -34.96 -0.81 13.32
N CYS A 344 -35.37 0.19 12.55
CA CYS A 344 -35.84 1.44 13.11
C CYS A 344 -37.37 1.60 12.92
N LEU A 345 -38.06 1.98 14.00
CA LEU A 345 -39.42 2.45 13.96
C LEU A 345 -39.43 3.98 13.88
N LEU A 346 -40.13 4.56 12.94
CA LEU A 346 -40.40 6.00 12.90
C LEU A 346 -41.80 6.30 13.42
N ILE A 347 -41.92 7.19 14.42
CA ILE A 347 -43.20 7.71 14.92
C ILE A 347 -43.35 9.14 14.39
N CYS A 348 -44.39 9.38 13.58
CA CYS A 348 -44.60 10.65 12.92
C CYS A 348 -46.07 10.94 12.75
N ASP A 349 -46.52 12.11 13.20
CA ASP A 349 -47.92 12.59 13.07
C ASP A 349 -48.10 13.64 11.97
N ALA A 350 -47.02 14.01 11.26
CA ALA A 350 -47.01 15.13 10.32
C ALA A 350 -47.45 14.76 8.88
N GLY A 351 -47.89 13.51 8.67
CA GLY A 351 -48.43 13.00 7.40
C GLY A 351 -47.37 12.50 6.41
N ILE A 352 -47.83 11.81 5.35
CA ILE A 352 -47.05 11.00 4.40
C ILE A 352 -45.85 11.74 3.79
N THR A 353 -45.95 13.02 3.52
CA THR A 353 -44.87 13.81 2.92
C THR A 353 -43.68 13.94 3.86
N PHE A 354 -43.93 14.21 5.15
CA PHE A 354 -42.87 14.30 6.16
C PHE A 354 -42.32 12.93 6.50
N GLU A 355 -43.15 11.92 6.56
CA GLU A 355 -42.73 10.52 6.76
C GLU A 355 -41.71 10.08 5.68
N SER A 356 -42.05 10.29 4.40
CA SER A 356 -41.21 10.00 3.27
C SER A 356 -39.90 10.80 3.28
N TYR A 357 -39.99 12.09 3.65
CA TYR A 357 -38.83 12.96 3.78
C TYR A 357 -37.88 12.48 4.87
N ILE A 358 -38.36 12.24 6.08
CA ILE A 358 -37.54 11.78 7.21
C ILE A 358 -36.95 10.43 6.89
N LYS A 359 -37.74 9.49 6.35
CA LYS A 359 -37.23 8.17 5.92
C LYS A 359 -36.06 8.31 4.94
N SER A 360 -36.24 9.09 3.89
CA SER A 360 -35.19 9.31 2.88
C SER A 360 -33.92 9.94 3.48
N MET A 361 -34.09 10.93 4.35
CA MET A 361 -32.94 11.61 4.99
C MET A 361 -32.18 10.69 5.94
N VAL A 362 -32.88 9.88 6.74
CA VAL A 362 -32.26 8.91 7.66
C VAL A 362 -31.52 7.81 6.90
N GLU A 363 -32.17 7.16 5.94
CA GLU A 363 -31.59 6.05 5.18
C GLU A 363 -30.44 6.51 4.26
N THR A 364 -30.44 7.76 3.81
CA THR A 364 -29.32 8.35 3.05
C THR A 364 -28.14 8.71 3.95
N SER A 365 -28.42 9.25 5.16
CA SER A 365 -27.38 9.68 6.11
C SER A 365 -26.77 8.51 6.90
N PHE A 366 -27.51 7.44 7.09
CA PHE A 366 -27.17 6.26 7.90
C PHE A 366 -27.55 4.98 7.16
N ARG A 367 -26.65 4.45 6.36
CA ARG A 367 -26.88 3.23 5.55
C ARG A 367 -27.14 1.97 6.39
N GLU A 368 -26.72 2.00 7.65
CA GLU A 368 -26.94 0.95 8.64
C GLU A 368 -28.35 0.97 9.28
N ILE A 369 -29.16 2.02 9.06
CA ILE A 369 -30.52 2.14 9.57
C ILE A 369 -31.52 1.81 8.47
N GLU A 370 -32.43 0.88 8.76
CA GLU A 370 -33.58 0.55 7.93
C GLU A 370 -34.88 0.93 8.68
N ILE A 371 -35.65 1.85 8.14
CA ILE A 371 -36.99 2.18 8.70
C ILE A 371 -37.96 1.09 8.26
N VAL A 372 -38.18 0.12 9.16
CA VAL A 372 -39.03 -1.06 8.90
C VAL A 372 -40.53 -0.77 9.07
N ASN A 373 -40.89 0.24 9.88
CA ASN A 373 -42.26 0.64 10.07
C ASN A 373 -42.37 2.14 10.38
N ILE A 374 -43.50 2.73 9.99
CA ILE A 374 -43.84 4.13 10.30
C ILE A 374 -45.26 4.11 10.89
N ILE A 375 -45.42 4.72 12.08
CA ILE A 375 -46.70 4.76 12.79
C ILE A 375 -47.02 6.16 13.32
N GLY A 376 -48.28 6.45 13.55
CA GLY A 376 -48.71 7.62 14.30
C GLY A 376 -48.60 7.42 15.82
N SER A 377 -48.59 8.51 16.58
CA SER A 377 -48.55 8.47 18.05
C SER A 377 -49.72 7.67 18.69
N ASP A 378 -50.87 7.64 18.04
CA ASP A 378 -52.05 6.91 18.51
C ASP A 378 -51.90 5.37 18.39
N GLU A 379 -51.09 4.91 17.46
CA GLU A 379 -50.85 3.48 17.22
C GLU A 379 -49.77 2.90 18.14
N MET A 380 -48.93 3.73 18.73
CA MET A 380 -47.82 3.33 19.59
C MET A 380 -48.25 2.39 20.75
N LYS A 381 -49.46 2.58 21.30
CA LYS A 381 -49.97 1.74 22.38
C LYS A 381 -50.37 0.33 21.95
N LYS A 382 -50.48 0.09 20.63
CA LYS A 382 -50.87 -1.21 20.06
C LYS A 382 -49.66 -2.05 19.62
N GLU A 383 -48.51 -1.41 19.48
CA GLU A 383 -47.30 -2.06 18.92
C GLU A 383 -46.37 -2.63 20.01
N THR A 384 -46.94 -3.44 20.92
CA THR A 384 -46.19 -4.07 22.02
C THR A 384 -45.45 -5.36 21.64
N GLY A 385 -45.41 -5.72 20.36
CA GLY A 385 -44.91 -7.05 19.91
C GLY A 385 -43.67 -7.08 19.04
N HIS A 386 -43.16 -5.99 18.52
CA HIS A 386 -42.01 -5.99 17.60
C HIS A 386 -40.79 -5.38 18.28
N GLN A 387 -39.67 -6.14 18.35
CA GLN A 387 -38.42 -5.60 18.84
C GLN A 387 -37.78 -4.72 17.76
N HIS A 388 -37.83 -3.39 17.96
CA HIS A 388 -37.06 -2.42 17.19
C HIS A 388 -35.79 -2.07 17.94
N ASP A 389 -34.67 -2.03 17.19
CA ASP A 389 -33.37 -1.64 17.76
C ASP A 389 -33.36 -0.16 18.13
N LEU A 390 -34.00 0.67 17.29
CA LEU A 390 -34.05 2.13 17.42
C LEU A 390 -35.47 2.61 17.15
N ILE A 391 -35.90 3.62 17.89
CA ILE A 391 -37.14 4.32 17.66
C ILE A 391 -36.81 5.81 17.44
N LEU A 392 -37.20 6.34 16.29
CA LEU A 392 -37.11 7.76 15.99
C LEU A 392 -38.46 8.38 16.19
N ASN A 393 -38.56 9.28 17.17
CA ASN A 393 -39.81 9.97 17.49
C ASN A 393 -39.75 11.38 16.91
N ALA A 394 -40.55 11.63 15.88
CA ALA A 394 -40.74 12.92 15.21
C ALA A 394 -42.06 13.60 15.61
N THR A 395 -42.64 13.27 16.75
CA THR A 395 -43.84 13.91 17.25
C THR A 395 -43.52 15.03 18.24
N THR A 396 -44.53 15.87 18.58
CA THR A 396 -44.37 16.92 19.59
C THR A 396 -44.25 16.38 21.02
N ASN A 397 -44.71 15.15 21.25
CA ASN A 397 -44.66 14.49 22.55
C ASN A 397 -43.26 13.80 22.69
N ARG A 398 -42.44 14.26 23.61
CA ARG A 398 -41.13 13.66 23.86
C ARG A 398 -41.24 12.34 24.60
N LEU A 399 -40.63 11.32 24.08
CA LEU A 399 -40.56 9.97 24.65
C LEU A 399 -39.17 9.72 25.26
N HIS A 400 -39.12 8.93 26.31
CA HIS A 400 -37.88 8.65 27.04
C HIS A 400 -37.68 7.15 27.21
N ALA A 401 -36.72 6.61 26.47
CA ALA A 401 -36.13 5.27 26.67
C ALA A 401 -34.75 5.23 26.06
N SER A 402 -33.95 4.21 26.38
CA SER A 402 -32.56 4.10 25.93
C SER A 402 -32.40 3.89 24.42
N ASN A 403 -33.45 3.43 23.76
CA ASN A 403 -33.48 3.20 22.30
C ASN A 403 -34.40 4.19 21.58
N ILE A 404 -34.83 5.30 22.23
CA ILE A 404 -35.66 6.33 21.61
C ILE A 404 -34.86 7.62 21.44
N ILE A 405 -34.88 8.14 20.21
CA ILE A 405 -34.32 9.46 19.88
C ILE A 405 -35.43 10.35 19.41
N ASN A 406 -35.58 11.49 20.07
CA ASN A 406 -36.55 12.50 19.66
C ASN A 406 -35.90 13.40 18.60
N ILE A 407 -36.43 13.40 17.39
CA ILE A 407 -35.92 14.19 16.26
C ILE A 407 -36.93 15.32 15.91
N ASP A 408 -36.41 16.36 15.26
CA ASP A 408 -37.26 17.42 14.75
C ASP A 408 -37.90 17.02 13.41
N HIS A 409 -39.05 17.59 13.06
CA HIS A 409 -39.75 17.35 11.78
C HIS A 409 -38.87 17.70 10.56
N LEU A 410 -38.03 18.73 10.67
CA LEU A 410 -36.93 18.97 9.74
C LEU A 410 -35.73 18.27 10.28
N PHE A 411 -35.30 17.21 9.58
CA PHE A 411 -34.12 16.38 9.97
C PHE A 411 -32.85 17.24 10.00
N THR A 412 -32.46 17.70 11.20
CA THR A 412 -31.39 18.66 11.43
C THR A 412 -30.05 17.97 11.71
N GLU A 413 -28.94 18.73 11.64
CA GLU A 413 -27.61 18.23 12.06
C GLU A 413 -27.60 17.80 13.55
N ALA A 414 -28.43 18.41 14.39
CA ALA A 414 -28.61 17.98 15.78
C ALA A 414 -29.23 16.57 15.85
N SER A 415 -30.23 16.27 15.03
CA SER A 415 -30.81 14.93 14.90
C SER A 415 -29.79 13.92 14.41
N CYS A 416 -29.00 14.28 13.40
CA CYS A 416 -27.88 13.43 12.90
C CYS A 416 -26.86 13.15 14.00
N SER A 417 -26.48 14.17 14.78
CA SER A 417 -25.52 14.03 15.87
C SER A 417 -26.00 13.09 16.97
N GLN A 418 -27.29 13.17 17.34
CA GLN A 418 -27.90 12.27 18.34
C GLN A 418 -27.93 10.82 17.86
N ILE A 419 -28.27 10.58 16.60
CA ILE A 419 -28.26 9.24 16.01
C ILE A 419 -26.81 8.68 15.95
N ARG A 420 -25.84 9.46 15.48
CA ARG A 420 -24.41 9.07 15.49
C ARG A 420 -23.93 8.73 16.91
N HIS A 421 -24.29 9.53 17.88
CA HIS A 421 -23.93 9.27 19.28
C HIS A 421 -24.54 7.97 19.81
N TRP A 422 -25.80 7.68 19.47
CA TRP A 422 -26.47 6.45 19.86
C TRP A 422 -25.85 5.22 19.21
N ILE A 423 -25.55 5.26 17.90
CA ILE A 423 -24.85 4.20 17.17
C ILE A 423 -23.48 3.96 17.83
N PHE A 424 -22.72 5.03 18.07
CA PHE A 424 -21.40 4.95 18.72
C PHE A 424 -21.48 4.39 20.15
N ALA A 425 -22.49 4.77 20.94
CA ALA A 425 -22.70 4.24 22.29
C ALA A 425 -23.05 2.73 22.27
N ARG A 426 -23.77 2.26 21.23
CA ARG A 426 -24.06 0.85 21.02
C ARG A 426 -22.79 0.06 20.65
N GLU A 427 -21.94 0.63 19.81
CA GLU A 427 -20.63 0.05 19.45
C GLU A 427 -19.69 0.02 20.67
N ILE A 428 -19.64 1.06 21.50
CA ILE A 428 -18.84 1.10 22.73
C ILE A 428 -19.29 0.04 23.76
N LYS A 429 -20.57 -0.32 23.79
CA LYS A 429 -21.02 -1.38 24.68
C LYS A 429 -20.35 -2.71 24.38
N HIS A 430 -20.07 -3.00 23.11
CA HIS A 430 -19.20 -4.11 22.69
C HIS A 430 -17.71 -3.88 23.04
N THR A 431 -17.24 -2.62 22.98
CA THR A 431 -15.84 -2.25 23.32
C THR A 431 -15.59 -2.29 24.83
N LEU A 432 -16.58 -2.12 25.68
CA LEU A 432 -16.46 -2.27 27.13
C LEU A 432 -16.19 -3.74 27.56
N GLU A 433 -16.60 -4.71 26.75
CA GLU A 433 -16.18 -6.11 26.94
C GLU A 433 -14.68 -6.32 26.68
N LEU A 434 -14.04 -5.48 25.85
CA LEU A 434 -12.59 -5.51 25.66
C LEU A 434 -11.83 -5.08 26.92
N ARG A 435 -12.35 -4.14 27.73
CA ARG A 435 -11.70 -3.73 29.00
C ARG A 435 -11.55 -4.87 29.97
N THR A 436 -12.43 -5.86 29.95
CA THR A 436 -12.34 -7.05 30.80
C THR A 436 -11.29 -8.05 30.34
N LYS A 437 -10.77 -7.87 29.11
CA LYS A 437 -9.69 -8.70 28.54
C LYS A 437 -8.29 -8.12 28.77
N PHE A 438 -8.17 -6.88 29.26
CA PHE A 438 -6.90 -6.32 29.67
C PHE A 438 -6.56 -6.75 31.10
N ASP A 439 -5.51 -7.52 31.25
CA ASP A 439 -4.97 -7.85 32.55
C ASP A 439 -4.18 -6.66 33.10
N SER A 440 -4.58 -6.15 34.27
CA SER A 440 -3.91 -5.03 34.92
C SER A 440 -2.47 -5.38 35.34
N TYR A 441 -2.16 -6.65 35.56
CA TYR A 441 -0.81 -7.14 35.88
C TYR A 441 0.13 -7.15 34.68
N LEU A 442 -0.43 -7.19 33.45
CA LEU A 442 0.30 -7.14 32.20
C LEU A 442 0.28 -5.73 31.55
N SER A 443 -0.20 -4.71 32.26
CA SER A 443 -0.30 -3.33 31.78
C SER A 443 0.71 -2.44 32.51
N TYR A 444 1.67 -1.88 31.79
CA TYR A 444 2.70 -1.00 32.32
C TYR A 444 2.55 0.40 31.76
N PHE A 445 2.65 1.41 32.64
CA PHE A 445 2.52 2.81 32.31
C PHE A 445 3.84 3.54 32.57
N GLN A 446 4.22 4.44 31.69
CA GLN A 446 5.42 5.30 31.83
C GLN A 446 6.72 4.50 32.02
N ASP A 447 6.83 3.36 31.33
CA ASP A 447 8.06 2.59 31.36
C ASP A 447 9.15 3.27 30.55
N SER A 448 10.35 3.35 31.11
CA SER A 448 11.54 3.92 30.48
C SER A 448 12.51 2.83 30.09
N CYS A 449 12.76 2.69 28.80
CA CYS A 449 13.80 1.80 28.27
C CYS A 449 14.71 2.60 27.32
N GLU A 450 15.99 2.25 27.30
CA GLU A 450 17.00 2.95 26.48
C GLU A 450 16.69 2.89 24.97
N ASN A 451 16.10 1.77 24.53
CA ASN A 451 15.76 1.56 23.12
C ASN A 451 14.69 0.46 22.96
N ARG A 452 14.19 0.32 21.73
CA ARG A 452 13.17 -0.69 21.38
C ARG A 452 13.59 -2.11 21.73
N ARG A 453 14.87 -2.46 21.56
CA ARG A 453 15.36 -3.83 21.80
C ARG A 453 15.32 -4.17 23.29
N SER A 454 15.78 -3.27 24.15
CA SER A 454 15.71 -3.47 25.61
C SER A 454 14.27 -3.54 26.12
N LEU A 455 13.35 -2.80 25.49
CA LEU A 455 11.92 -2.87 25.83
C LEU A 455 11.32 -4.25 25.48
N ILE A 456 11.56 -4.73 24.26
CA ILE A 456 11.07 -6.05 23.82
C ILE A 456 11.65 -7.15 24.72
N HIS A 457 12.96 -7.15 24.93
CA HIS A 457 13.64 -8.13 25.79
C HIS A 457 13.03 -8.16 27.20
N LYS A 458 12.85 -7.00 27.82
CA LYS A 458 12.25 -6.88 29.16
C LYS A 458 10.88 -7.55 29.24
N TYR A 459 10.00 -7.30 28.28
CA TYR A 459 8.65 -7.86 28.31
C TYR A 459 8.57 -9.30 27.84
N CYS A 460 9.40 -9.73 26.90
CA CYS A 460 9.51 -11.15 26.54
C CYS A 460 10.00 -11.98 27.71
N THR A 461 11.05 -11.55 28.41
CA THR A 461 11.54 -12.22 29.63
C THR A 461 10.45 -12.29 30.70
N TYR A 462 9.71 -11.19 30.93
CA TYR A 462 8.61 -11.19 31.89
C TYR A 462 7.51 -12.21 31.53
N LEU A 463 7.13 -12.29 30.24
CA LEU A 463 6.11 -13.24 29.77
C LEU A 463 6.60 -14.69 29.89
N GLU A 464 7.89 -14.95 29.63
CA GLU A 464 8.53 -16.25 29.78
C GLU A 464 8.59 -16.69 31.26
N ASP A 465 9.08 -15.84 32.13
CA ASP A 465 9.18 -16.08 33.58
C ASP A 465 7.82 -16.40 34.21
N ASN A 466 6.74 -15.87 33.68
CA ASN A 466 5.36 -16.11 34.10
C ASN A 466 4.66 -17.25 33.32
N GLY A 467 5.35 -17.92 32.42
CA GLY A 467 4.84 -19.08 31.68
C GLY A 467 3.81 -18.78 30.60
N TYR A 468 3.71 -17.53 30.13
CA TYR A 468 2.82 -17.15 29.06
C TYR A 468 3.36 -17.49 27.67
N VAL A 469 4.68 -17.53 27.51
CA VAL A 469 5.38 -17.82 26.26
C VAL A 469 6.56 -18.76 26.51
N THR A 470 7.13 -19.32 25.44
CA THR A 470 8.32 -20.17 25.48
C THR A 470 9.60 -19.37 25.28
N GLU A 471 10.77 -19.94 25.62
CA GLU A 471 12.10 -19.35 25.38
C GLU A 471 12.32 -18.90 23.91
N ALA A 472 11.68 -19.57 22.97
CA ALA A 472 11.80 -19.23 21.54
C ALA A 472 11.01 -17.97 21.13
N PHE A 473 10.09 -17.47 21.98
CA PHE A 473 9.19 -16.37 21.62
C PHE A 473 9.92 -15.07 21.31
N GLU A 474 10.90 -14.66 22.11
CA GLU A 474 11.66 -13.42 21.87
C GLU A 474 12.37 -13.44 20.52
N ALA A 475 12.98 -14.58 20.16
CA ALA A 475 13.63 -14.74 18.86
C ALA A 475 12.61 -14.58 17.72
N SER A 476 11.43 -15.17 17.82
CA SER A 476 10.37 -15.06 16.82
C SER A 476 9.85 -13.62 16.67
N VAL A 477 9.78 -12.84 17.76
CA VAL A 477 9.44 -11.41 17.72
C VAL A 477 10.48 -10.61 16.94
N TYR A 478 11.78 -10.87 17.17
CA TYR A 478 12.83 -10.19 16.42
C TYR A 478 12.83 -10.57 14.94
N ASP A 479 12.66 -11.84 14.62
CA ASP A 479 12.55 -12.30 13.24
C ASP A 479 11.39 -11.59 12.53
N ARG A 480 10.23 -11.52 13.18
CA ARG A 480 9.08 -10.83 12.63
C ARG A 480 9.35 -9.33 12.35
N ILE A 481 10.02 -8.66 13.27
CA ILE A 481 10.37 -7.23 13.14
C ILE A 481 11.35 -6.97 11.98
N GLN A 482 12.22 -7.91 11.64
CA GLN A 482 13.14 -7.78 10.52
C GLN A 482 12.42 -7.76 9.16
N TYR A 483 11.35 -8.54 9.03
CA TYR A 483 10.60 -8.65 7.77
C TYR A 483 9.51 -7.61 7.61
N SER A 484 8.91 -7.15 8.71
CA SER A 484 7.83 -6.17 8.67
C SER A 484 7.82 -5.29 9.91
N SER A 485 7.59 -3.99 9.73
CA SER A 485 7.39 -3.09 10.86
C SER A 485 6.12 -3.45 11.62
N THR A 486 6.23 -3.68 12.92
CA THR A 486 5.10 -3.88 13.82
C THR A 486 4.42 -2.57 14.25
N ALA A 487 4.87 -1.42 13.75
CA ALA A 487 4.26 -0.13 13.99
C ALA A 487 2.96 0.03 13.20
N ILE A 488 1.89 0.39 13.90
CA ILE A 488 0.54 0.60 13.33
C ILE A 488 0.14 2.08 13.24
N GLY A 489 1.10 2.98 13.47
CA GLY A 489 0.92 4.43 13.38
C GLY A 489 0.59 5.08 14.73
N ARG A 490 0.58 6.42 14.77
CA ARG A 490 0.29 7.25 15.94
C ARG A 490 1.09 6.89 17.21
N GLY A 491 2.32 6.42 17.05
CA GLY A 491 3.18 6.03 18.16
C GLY A 491 2.83 4.68 18.79
N VAL A 492 2.00 3.86 18.14
CA VAL A 492 1.61 2.52 18.61
C VAL A 492 2.33 1.46 17.78
N ALA A 493 2.80 0.41 18.45
CA ALA A 493 3.33 -0.80 17.83
C ALA A 493 2.77 -2.04 18.51
N VAL A 494 2.68 -3.15 17.75
CA VAL A 494 2.22 -4.46 18.23
C VAL A 494 3.31 -5.49 17.91
N PRO A 495 4.42 -5.54 18.70
CA PRO A 495 5.40 -6.59 18.57
C PRO A 495 4.74 -7.94 18.91
N HIS A 496 4.91 -8.93 18.03
CA HIS A 496 4.36 -10.26 18.19
C HIS A 496 5.32 -11.30 17.61
N GLY A 497 5.27 -12.49 18.14
CA GLY A 497 5.98 -13.66 17.68
C GLY A 497 5.02 -14.81 17.41
N THR A 498 5.53 -15.89 16.89
CA THR A 498 4.81 -17.15 16.65
C THR A 498 4.99 -18.12 17.82
#